data_a0b8d0a73be513e86634228f23ad6418
#
_entry.id   a0b8d0a73be513e86634228f23ad6418
#
_cell.length_a   1.000
_cell.length_b   1.000
_cell.length_c   1.000
_cell.angle_alpha   90.00
_cell.angle_beta   90.00
_cell.angle_gamma   90.00
#
_symmetry.space_group_name_H-M   'P 1'
#
loop_
_entity.id
_entity.type
_entity.pdbx_description
1 polymer ?
#
loop_
_entity_poly.entity_id
_entity_poly.type
_entity_poly.pdbx_seq_one_letter_code
_entity_poly.pdbx_strand_id
1 'polypeptide(L)'
;MVSRTLKSDMEKVYNHLKDKYGYDAGSYTSFPADEENTKILARIDWNITDRHRLSLRYNNTKNTAWNAPNGNSSDTGYRLNNTYRVGTQSMAFANSMYSMDNKVQSWATDLNSRFTDKISNQLLFTYTNIEDMRGTNSSPFPFIDIMAGKDENGNQILEPYMSAGYELFTYNNGVKNKITNITDNFTFFTGNHKLTAGLSYEHQFANNAYMRNGTGYYRYNSLEDFLSGAAPESFALTYGFNGVANPNACL
;
A
#
# COMPACT_ATOMS: atom_id res chain seq x y z
N MET A 1 6.31 17.72 -20.22
CA MET A 1 4.84 17.63 -20.46
C MET A 1 4.21 18.84 -19.79
N VAL A 2 3.33 19.57 -20.45
CA VAL A 2 2.65 20.74 -19.88
C VAL A 2 1.18 20.36 -19.70
N SER A 3 0.65 20.56 -18.50
CA SER A 3 -0.77 20.35 -18.20
C SER A 3 -1.59 21.56 -18.62
N ARG A 4 -2.86 21.35 -18.98
CA ARG A 4 -3.82 22.47 -19.18
C ARG A 4 -4.17 23.19 -17.86
N THR A 5 -3.89 22.57 -16.74
CA THR A 5 -4.17 23.16 -15.40
C THR A 5 -3.26 24.35 -15.18
N LEU A 6 -3.86 25.52 -14.92
CA LEU A 6 -3.12 26.75 -14.75
C LEU A 6 -2.50 26.83 -13.36
N LYS A 7 -1.26 27.30 -13.28
CA LYS A 7 -0.57 27.54 -12.00
C LYS A 7 -1.37 28.45 -11.07
N SER A 8 -1.94 29.53 -11.60
CA SER A 8 -2.78 30.46 -10.84
C SER A 8 -3.99 29.79 -10.19
N ASP A 9 -4.57 28.77 -10.83
CA ASP A 9 -5.71 28.05 -10.30
C ASP A 9 -5.29 27.05 -9.24
N MET A 10 -4.11 26.41 -9.41
CA MET A 10 -3.50 25.60 -8.35
C MET A 10 -3.24 26.44 -7.09
N GLU A 11 -2.71 27.66 -7.24
CA GLU A 11 -2.48 28.58 -6.13
C GLU A 11 -3.78 28.98 -5.42
N LYS A 12 -4.85 29.27 -6.17
CA LYS A 12 -6.16 29.59 -5.59
C LYS A 12 -6.70 28.43 -4.76
N VAL A 13 -6.63 27.21 -5.30
CA VAL A 13 -7.12 26.02 -4.58
C VAL A 13 -6.25 25.72 -3.36
N TYR A 14 -4.93 25.82 -3.46
CA TYR A 14 -4.03 25.63 -2.33
C TYR A 14 -4.37 26.59 -1.18
N ASN A 15 -4.49 27.88 -1.49
CA ASN A 15 -4.82 28.90 -0.50
C ASN A 15 -6.22 28.68 0.09
N HIS A 16 -7.21 28.35 -0.73
CA HIS A 16 -8.57 28.05 -0.27
C HIS A 16 -8.62 26.87 0.70
N LEU A 17 -7.90 25.77 0.38
CA LEU A 17 -7.80 24.61 1.26
C LEU A 17 -7.11 24.94 2.58
N LYS A 18 -6.06 25.75 2.53
CA LYS A 18 -5.30 26.16 3.71
C LYS A 18 -6.08 27.13 4.59
N ASP A 19 -6.65 28.19 4.01
CA ASP A 19 -7.29 29.27 4.74
C ASP A 19 -8.65 28.87 5.30
N LYS A 20 -9.44 28.11 4.53
CA LYS A 20 -10.79 27.74 4.92
C LYS A 20 -10.85 26.46 5.76
N TYR A 21 -9.99 25.49 5.45
CA TYR A 21 -10.05 24.16 6.07
C TYR A 21 -8.80 23.81 6.90
N GLY A 22 -7.77 24.66 6.92
CA GLY A 22 -6.50 24.39 7.60
C GLY A 22 -5.72 23.23 6.99
N TYR A 23 -6.07 22.82 5.76
CA TYR A 23 -5.47 21.65 5.11
C TYR A 23 -4.31 22.05 4.21
N ASP A 24 -3.15 21.45 4.43
CA ASP A 24 -2.00 21.55 3.54
C ASP A 24 -2.08 20.49 2.45
N ALA A 25 -2.35 20.91 1.23
CA ALA A 25 -2.41 20.01 0.06
C ALA A 25 -1.03 19.58 -0.44
N GLY A 26 0.04 20.15 0.08
CA GLY A 26 1.40 19.94 -0.40
C GLY A 26 1.73 20.70 -1.68
N SER A 27 2.92 20.47 -2.22
CA SER A 27 3.40 21.13 -3.43
C SER A 27 2.55 20.74 -4.67
N TYR A 28 2.45 21.64 -5.62
CA TYR A 28 1.92 21.38 -6.96
C TYR A 28 3.00 21.49 -8.06
N THR A 29 4.27 21.67 -7.66
CA THR A 29 5.42 21.73 -8.57
C THR A 29 6.50 20.71 -8.27
N SER A 30 6.46 20.10 -7.08
CA SER A 30 7.42 19.07 -6.66
C SER A 30 6.64 17.92 -5.99
N PHE A 31 6.88 16.73 -6.47
CA PHE A 31 6.16 15.53 -6.06
C PHE A 31 7.13 14.48 -5.52
N PRO A 32 6.72 13.70 -4.50
CA PRO A 32 7.49 12.54 -4.12
C PRO A 32 7.47 11.53 -5.29
N ALA A 33 8.65 11.13 -5.74
CA ALA A 33 8.82 10.17 -6.83
C ALA A 33 9.96 9.19 -6.55
N ASP A 34 10.51 9.23 -5.35
CA ASP A 34 11.66 8.42 -4.96
C ASP A 34 11.25 6.95 -4.80
N GLU A 35 12.14 6.08 -5.19
CA GLU A 35 12.08 4.65 -4.89
C GLU A 35 13.29 4.27 -4.07
N GLU A 36 13.04 3.75 -2.87
CA GLU A 36 14.07 3.29 -1.95
C GLU A 36 13.97 1.78 -1.78
N ASN A 37 15.11 1.09 -1.88
CA ASN A 37 15.18 -0.34 -1.68
C ASN A 37 16.38 -0.71 -0.81
N THR A 38 16.12 -1.38 0.31
CA THR A 38 17.15 -1.90 1.21
C THR A 38 16.99 -3.41 1.33
N LYS A 39 18.08 -4.15 1.07
CA LYS A 39 18.14 -5.60 1.20
C LYS A 39 19.31 -6.00 2.08
N ILE A 40 19.05 -6.77 3.12
CA ILE A 40 20.05 -7.30 4.04
C ILE A 40 19.87 -8.80 4.12
N LEU A 41 20.95 -9.53 3.93
CA LEU A 41 21.01 -10.97 4.12
C LEU A 41 22.19 -11.29 5.02
N ALA A 42 21.94 -12.05 6.07
CA ALA A 42 22.97 -12.59 6.96
C ALA A 42 22.80 -14.11 7.07
N ARG A 43 23.92 -14.84 7.07
CA ARG A 43 23.94 -16.29 7.26
C ARG A 43 25.09 -16.68 8.15
N ILE A 44 24.84 -17.62 9.07
CA ILE A 44 25.84 -18.25 9.92
C ILE A 44 25.68 -19.75 9.75
N ASP A 45 26.76 -20.44 9.42
CA ASP A 45 26.86 -21.89 9.40
C ASP A 45 27.79 -22.31 10.54
N TRP A 46 27.30 -23.17 11.42
CA TRP A 46 28.03 -23.64 12.58
C TRP A 46 28.04 -25.17 12.63
N ASN A 47 29.22 -25.75 12.53
CA ASN A 47 29.44 -27.17 12.79
C ASN A 47 29.56 -27.35 14.31
N ILE A 48 28.42 -27.66 14.97
CA ILE A 48 28.36 -27.87 16.42
C ILE A 48 29.26 -29.07 16.79
N THR A 49 29.20 -30.11 15.99
CA THR A 49 30.05 -31.30 16.02
C THR A 49 30.25 -31.81 14.58
N ASP A 50 31.07 -32.85 14.39
CA ASP A 50 31.21 -33.54 13.09
C ASP A 50 29.91 -34.15 12.55
N ARG A 51 28.90 -34.29 13.42
CA ARG A 51 27.61 -34.92 13.11
C ARG A 51 26.42 -33.95 13.14
N HIS A 52 26.61 -32.73 13.63
CA HIS A 52 25.54 -31.76 13.79
C HIS A 52 25.95 -30.42 13.21
N ARG A 53 25.20 -29.97 12.21
CA ARG A 53 25.40 -28.70 11.55
C ARG A 53 24.15 -27.85 11.67
N LEU A 54 24.30 -26.61 12.13
CA LEU A 54 23.27 -25.59 12.23
C LEU A 54 23.54 -24.49 11.20
N SER A 55 22.52 -24.14 10.41
CA SER A 55 22.52 -22.94 9.58
C SER A 55 21.47 -21.98 10.09
N LEU A 56 21.83 -20.72 10.31
CA LEU A 56 20.94 -19.64 10.65
C LEU A 56 20.97 -18.62 9.50
N ARG A 57 19.78 -18.18 9.06
CA ARG A 57 19.63 -17.18 8.01
C ARG A 57 18.66 -16.11 8.44
N TYR A 58 19.03 -14.88 8.20
CA TYR A 58 18.16 -13.72 8.30
C TYR A 58 18.09 -13.00 6.96
N ASN A 59 16.90 -12.64 6.52
CA ASN A 59 16.68 -11.81 5.35
C ASN A 59 15.73 -10.67 5.70
N ASN A 60 16.08 -9.45 5.29
CA ASN A 60 15.22 -8.28 5.41
C ASN A 60 15.26 -7.52 4.09
N THR A 61 14.08 -7.33 3.52
CA THR A 61 13.88 -6.49 2.34
C THR A 61 12.86 -5.42 2.69
N LYS A 62 13.20 -4.18 2.44
CA LYS A 62 12.30 -3.03 2.57
C LYS A 62 12.33 -2.26 1.26
N ASN A 63 11.15 -1.95 0.74
CA ASN A 63 10.96 -1.13 -0.45
C ASN A 63 9.90 -0.07 -0.17
N THR A 64 10.13 1.16 -0.63
CA THR A 64 9.15 2.25 -0.64
C THR A 64 9.16 2.84 -2.05
N ALA A 65 8.00 2.90 -2.69
CA ALA A 65 7.83 3.49 -4.02
C ALA A 65 6.63 4.43 -4.03
N TRP A 66 6.82 5.65 -4.53
CA TRP A 66 5.77 6.66 -4.64
C TRP A 66 4.98 6.53 -5.93
N ASN A 67 3.68 6.78 -5.84
CA ASN A 67 2.74 6.67 -6.94
C ASN A 67 1.82 7.88 -6.99
N ALA A 68 1.40 8.23 -8.20
CA ALA A 68 0.33 9.19 -8.41
C ALA A 68 -1.03 8.64 -7.94
N PRO A 69 -1.99 9.50 -7.58
CA PRO A 69 -3.33 9.06 -7.22
C PRO A 69 -3.98 8.29 -8.36
N ASN A 70 -4.84 7.33 -8.03
CA ASN A 70 -5.52 6.52 -9.03
C ASN A 70 -6.22 7.39 -10.09
N GLY A 71 -6.00 7.09 -11.36
CA GLY A 71 -6.39 7.95 -12.49
C GLY A 71 -7.83 7.77 -12.97
N ASN A 72 -8.46 6.63 -12.76
CA ASN A 72 -9.72 6.29 -13.43
C ASN A 72 -10.87 5.86 -12.52
N SER A 73 -10.69 5.97 -11.20
CA SER A 73 -11.74 5.62 -10.25
C SER A 73 -12.61 6.83 -9.91
N SER A 74 -13.90 6.62 -9.83
CA SER A 74 -14.85 7.56 -9.25
C SER A 74 -15.71 6.86 -8.19
N ASP A 75 -16.35 7.62 -7.35
CA ASP A 75 -17.29 7.16 -6.32
C ASP A 75 -18.55 6.50 -6.90
N THR A 76 -18.98 6.95 -8.08
CA THR A 76 -20.19 6.47 -8.77
C THR A 76 -20.00 5.17 -9.54
N GLY A 77 -18.78 4.61 -9.55
CA GLY A 77 -18.45 3.42 -10.34
C GLY A 77 -18.24 3.69 -11.83
N TYR A 78 -18.42 4.92 -12.29
CA TYR A 78 -18.03 5.30 -13.65
C TYR A 78 -16.52 5.38 -13.73
N ARG A 79 -15.94 4.78 -14.75
CA ARG A 79 -14.58 5.14 -15.15
C ARG A 79 -14.65 6.55 -15.73
N LEU A 80 -13.89 7.45 -15.13
CA LEU A 80 -13.67 8.74 -15.74
C LEU A 80 -12.94 8.48 -17.07
N ASN A 81 -13.50 8.90 -18.21
CA ASN A 81 -12.87 8.69 -19.51
C ASN A 81 -11.53 9.41 -19.57
N ASN A 82 -10.47 8.70 -19.96
CA ASN A 82 -9.10 9.21 -20.17
C ASN A 82 -8.50 9.99 -19.00
N THR A 83 -8.82 9.64 -17.78
CA THR A 83 -8.56 10.51 -16.66
C THR A 83 -7.45 10.00 -15.77
N TYR A 84 -6.28 10.39 -16.16
CA TYR A 84 -5.21 10.47 -15.20
C TYR A 84 -5.43 11.75 -14.38
N ARG A 85 -5.41 11.65 -13.05
CA ARG A 85 -5.42 12.81 -12.16
C ARG A 85 -4.11 13.59 -12.21
N VAL A 86 -3.09 13.04 -12.85
CA VAL A 86 -1.81 13.69 -13.16
C VAL A 86 -1.46 13.42 -14.60
N GLY A 87 -1.37 14.46 -15.40
CA GLY A 87 -1.08 14.37 -16.84
C GLY A 87 -1.29 15.68 -17.56
N THR A 88 -1.48 15.60 -18.89
CA THR A 88 -1.71 16.78 -19.73
C THR A 88 -3.06 17.47 -19.46
N GLN A 89 -4.04 16.75 -18.93
CA GLN A 89 -5.38 17.24 -18.70
C GLN A 89 -5.66 17.64 -17.26
N SER A 90 -4.87 17.15 -16.30
CA SER A 90 -5.13 17.30 -14.91
C SER A 90 -3.85 17.37 -14.09
N MET A 91 -3.91 18.03 -12.94
CA MET A 91 -2.87 18.03 -11.91
C MET A 91 -3.42 17.62 -10.56
N ALA A 92 -2.61 16.97 -9.74
CA ALA A 92 -2.93 16.73 -8.33
C ALA A 92 -1.85 17.37 -7.45
N PHE A 93 -2.20 17.68 -6.20
CA PHE A 93 -1.24 18.13 -5.20
C PHE A 93 -0.39 16.97 -4.66
N ALA A 94 0.80 17.28 -4.15
CA ALA A 94 1.75 16.27 -3.68
C ALA A 94 1.19 15.39 -2.55
N ASN A 95 0.36 15.95 -1.67
CA ASN A 95 -0.26 15.18 -0.59
C ASN A 95 -1.40 14.26 -1.06
N SER A 96 -1.76 14.29 -2.35
CA SER A 96 -2.62 13.28 -2.99
C SER A 96 -1.86 12.08 -3.53
N MET A 97 -0.54 12.09 -3.46
CA MET A 97 0.29 10.94 -3.80
C MET A 97 0.28 9.91 -2.66
N TYR A 98 0.61 8.67 -2.99
CA TYR A 98 0.73 7.61 -1.99
C TYR A 98 2.01 6.79 -2.21
N SER A 99 2.53 6.23 -1.13
CA SER A 99 3.59 5.23 -1.21
C SER A 99 3.03 3.80 -1.14
N MET A 100 3.81 2.87 -1.69
CA MET A 100 3.70 1.44 -1.43
C MET A 100 4.92 1.04 -0.61
N ASP A 101 4.68 0.69 0.65
CA ASP A 101 5.71 0.31 1.62
C ASP A 101 5.67 -1.20 1.81
N ASN A 102 6.61 -1.90 1.18
CA ASN A 102 6.73 -3.36 1.25
C ASN A 102 7.87 -3.73 2.18
N LYS A 103 7.62 -4.60 3.15
CA LYS A 103 8.62 -5.12 4.07
C LYS A 103 8.48 -6.63 4.23
N VAL A 104 9.58 -7.33 3.99
CA VAL A 104 9.67 -8.77 4.22
C VAL A 104 10.84 -9.04 5.14
N GLN A 105 10.56 -9.66 6.29
CA GLN A 105 11.57 -10.14 7.22
C GLN A 105 11.41 -11.65 7.40
N SER A 106 12.47 -12.39 7.20
CA SER A 106 12.43 -13.83 7.38
C SER A 106 13.63 -14.35 8.16
N TRP A 107 13.36 -15.33 8.99
CA TRP A 107 14.33 -16.11 9.73
C TRP A 107 14.21 -17.57 9.29
N ALA A 108 15.32 -18.23 9.08
CA ALA A 108 15.35 -19.65 8.82
C ALA A 108 16.45 -20.31 9.64
N THR A 109 16.11 -21.43 10.23
CA THR A 109 17.02 -22.27 11.01
C THR A 109 16.97 -23.67 10.43
N ASP A 110 18.10 -24.25 10.07
CA ASP A 110 18.22 -25.57 9.51
C ASP A 110 19.26 -26.36 10.33
N LEU A 111 18.78 -27.33 11.12
CA LEU A 111 19.62 -28.24 11.91
C LEU A 111 19.69 -29.61 11.21
N ASN A 112 20.84 -29.92 10.68
CA ASN A 112 21.15 -31.23 10.09
C ASN A 112 21.92 -32.07 11.09
N SER A 113 21.38 -33.23 11.44
CA SER A 113 21.93 -34.15 12.43
C SER A 113 22.14 -35.54 11.84
N ARG A 114 23.32 -36.09 12.00
CA ARG A 114 23.66 -37.50 11.65
C ARG A 114 23.85 -38.28 12.94
N PHE A 115 22.79 -38.91 13.44
CA PHE A 115 22.85 -39.64 14.70
C PHE A 115 23.74 -40.87 14.61
N THR A 116 23.62 -41.61 13.50
CA THR A 116 24.45 -42.75 13.18
C THR A 116 24.77 -42.76 11.69
N ASP A 117 25.56 -43.75 11.22
CA ASP A 117 25.81 -43.91 9.78
C ASP A 117 24.56 -44.29 8.97
N LYS A 118 23.50 -44.72 9.66
CA LYS A 118 22.23 -45.13 9.05
C LYS A 118 21.08 -44.19 9.32
N ILE A 119 21.23 -43.21 10.24
CA ILE A 119 20.14 -42.35 10.70
C ILE A 119 20.58 -40.89 10.62
N SER A 120 19.79 -40.10 9.89
CA SER A 120 19.92 -38.64 9.87
C SER A 120 18.56 -37.97 10.05
N ASN A 121 18.60 -36.75 10.51
CA ASN A 121 17.44 -35.89 10.68
C ASN A 121 17.76 -34.50 10.18
N GLN A 122 16.77 -33.84 9.63
CA GLN A 122 16.78 -32.43 9.30
C GLN A 122 15.56 -31.76 9.97
N LEU A 123 15.85 -30.81 10.86
CA LEU A 123 14.83 -29.96 11.47
C LEU A 123 14.96 -28.55 10.87
N LEU A 124 13.90 -28.11 10.20
CA LEU A 124 13.81 -26.79 9.57
C LEU A 124 12.74 -25.97 10.31
N PHE A 125 13.12 -24.76 10.71
CA PHE A 125 12.21 -23.75 11.24
C PHE A 125 12.30 -22.50 10.37
N THR A 126 11.16 -21.95 9.95
CA THR A 126 11.10 -20.65 9.28
C THR A 126 10.03 -19.76 9.92
N TYR A 127 10.36 -18.48 9.98
CA TYR A 127 9.40 -17.42 10.34
C TYR A 127 9.51 -16.30 9.33
N THR A 128 8.39 -15.89 8.73
CA THR A 128 8.33 -14.79 7.78
C THR A 128 7.25 -13.79 8.21
N ASN A 129 7.63 -12.51 8.27
CA ASN A 129 6.72 -11.39 8.48
C ASN A 129 6.70 -10.55 7.20
N ILE A 130 5.52 -10.38 6.62
CA ILE A 130 5.28 -9.61 5.40
C ILE A 130 4.33 -8.46 5.77
N GLU A 131 4.72 -7.25 5.42
CA GLU A 131 3.91 -6.04 5.59
C GLU A 131 3.91 -5.28 4.26
N ASP A 132 2.73 -5.14 3.67
CA ASP A 132 2.49 -4.35 2.47
C ASP A 132 1.49 -3.26 2.83
N MET A 133 1.96 -2.03 2.99
CA MET A 133 1.18 -0.92 3.49
C MET A 133 1.15 0.21 2.46
N ARG A 134 0.04 0.91 2.38
CA ARG A 134 0.00 2.20 1.70
C ARG A 134 0.29 3.32 2.68
N GLY A 135 1.16 4.25 2.28
CA GLY A 135 1.51 5.44 3.04
C GLY A 135 1.18 6.73 2.30
N THR A 136 1.23 7.85 2.98
CA THR A 136 1.03 9.18 2.41
C THR A 136 1.65 10.26 3.30
N ASN A 137 1.94 11.41 2.72
CA ASN A 137 2.34 12.62 3.45
C ASN A 137 1.13 13.48 3.88
N SER A 138 -0.10 13.09 3.46
CA SER A 138 -1.31 13.82 3.80
C SER A 138 -1.75 13.57 5.24
N SER A 139 -2.25 14.61 5.91
CA SER A 139 -3.16 14.41 7.05
C SER A 139 -4.52 13.90 6.57
N PRO A 140 -5.31 13.22 7.42
CA PRO A 140 -6.67 12.81 7.06
C PRO A 140 -7.50 14.01 6.60
N PHE A 141 -7.94 13.98 5.36
CA PHE A 141 -8.75 14.98 4.71
C PHE A 141 -9.50 14.36 3.53
N PRO A 142 -10.74 14.77 3.20
CA PRO A 142 -11.44 14.21 2.05
C PRO A 142 -10.66 14.37 0.75
N PHE A 143 -10.73 13.36 -0.11
CA PHE A 143 -10.22 13.49 -1.47
C PHE A 143 -11.21 14.30 -2.31
N ILE A 144 -10.70 15.27 -3.06
CA ILE A 144 -11.50 16.21 -3.85
C ILE A 144 -11.08 16.12 -5.30
N ASP A 145 -12.04 15.87 -6.20
CA ASP A 145 -11.90 16.10 -7.63
C ASP A 145 -12.65 17.37 -8.02
N ILE A 146 -11.94 18.29 -8.66
CA ILE A 146 -12.49 19.48 -9.29
C ILE A 146 -12.46 19.22 -10.77
N MET A 147 -13.65 19.15 -11.39
CA MET A 147 -13.81 18.84 -12.81
C MET A 147 -13.50 20.05 -13.68
N ALA A 148 -13.33 19.80 -14.98
CA ALA A 148 -12.91 20.82 -15.95
C ALA A 148 -14.03 21.82 -16.35
N GLY A 149 -15.21 21.74 -15.74
CA GLY A 149 -16.35 22.59 -16.09
C GLY A 149 -17.11 22.06 -17.28
N LYS A 150 -17.68 22.98 -18.07
CA LYS A 150 -18.50 22.66 -19.25
C LYS A 150 -17.74 22.97 -20.53
N ASP A 151 -18.05 22.22 -21.59
CA ASP A 151 -17.60 22.50 -22.95
C ASP A 151 -18.36 23.67 -23.59
N GLU A 152 -17.99 24.04 -24.83
CA GLU A 152 -18.64 25.11 -25.62
C GLU A 152 -20.13 24.85 -25.90
N ASN A 153 -20.57 23.58 -25.79
CA ASN A 153 -21.95 23.17 -26.00
C ASN A 153 -22.73 23.09 -24.67
N GLY A 154 -22.10 23.41 -23.54
CA GLY A 154 -22.70 23.35 -22.23
C GLY A 154 -22.71 21.97 -21.56
N ASN A 155 -22.08 20.95 -22.17
CA ASN A 155 -21.99 19.62 -21.58
C ASN A 155 -20.89 19.57 -20.52
N GLN A 156 -21.15 18.85 -19.42
CA GLN A 156 -20.16 18.63 -18.37
C GLN A 156 -18.96 17.84 -18.91
N ILE A 157 -17.76 18.36 -18.75
CA ILE A 157 -16.51 17.65 -19.04
C ILE A 157 -16.23 16.70 -17.89
N LEU A 158 -16.30 15.39 -18.14
CA LEU A 158 -16.09 14.34 -17.15
C LEU A 158 -14.60 14.01 -16.97
N GLU A 159 -13.78 15.03 -16.85
CA GLU A 159 -12.35 14.94 -16.62
C GLU A 159 -11.97 15.82 -15.45
N PRO A 160 -11.16 15.34 -14.49
CA PRO A 160 -10.61 16.19 -13.46
C PRO A 160 -9.76 17.31 -14.09
N TYR A 161 -9.90 18.50 -13.59
CA TYR A 161 -9.00 19.61 -13.84
C TYR A 161 -7.88 19.62 -12.83
N MET A 162 -8.24 19.35 -11.55
CA MET A 162 -7.28 19.15 -10.48
C MET A 162 -7.86 18.28 -9.36
N SER A 163 -6.96 17.67 -8.59
CA SER A 163 -7.33 16.83 -7.44
C SER A 163 -6.49 17.18 -6.22
N ALA A 164 -7.10 17.12 -5.05
CA ALA A 164 -6.46 17.38 -3.75
C ALA A 164 -6.99 16.40 -2.69
N GLY A 165 -6.30 16.32 -1.56
CA GLY A 165 -6.77 15.53 -0.42
C GLY A 165 -6.04 14.22 -0.25
N TYR A 166 -6.48 13.43 0.72
CA TYR A 166 -5.95 12.11 1.06
C TYR A 166 -6.35 11.10 -0.02
N GLU A 167 -5.41 10.37 -0.60
CA GLU A 167 -5.68 9.47 -1.73
C GLU A 167 -6.76 8.42 -1.37
N LEU A 168 -7.66 8.16 -2.31
CA LEU A 168 -8.93 7.42 -2.16
C LEU A 168 -8.81 6.02 -1.54
N PHE A 169 -7.71 5.35 -1.76
CA PHE A 169 -7.49 3.95 -1.38
C PHE A 169 -6.44 3.77 -0.29
N THR A 170 -5.84 4.87 0.20
CA THR A 170 -4.67 4.78 1.10
C THR A 170 -5.08 4.69 2.56
N TYR A 171 -6.22 5.29 2.94
CA TYR A 171 -6.69 5.24 4.31
C TYR A 171 -6.99 3.80 4.71
N ASN A 172 -6.27 3.32 5.73
CA ASN A 172 -6.44 1.98 6.27
C ASN A 172 -6.41 0.88 5.21
N ASN A 173 -5.35 0.88 4.40
CA ASN A 173 -5.13 -0.09 3.35
C ASN A 173 -3.75 -0.75 3.53
N GLY A 174 -3.77 -2.04 3.80
CA GLY A 174 -2.55 -2.81 3.95
C GLY A 174 -2.79 -4.26 4.30
N VAL A 175 -1.75 -5.04 4.09
CA VAL A 175 -1.72 -6.47 4.36
C VAL A 175 -0.59 -6.79 5.32
N LYS A 176 -0.86 -7.59 6.34
CA LYS A 176 0.14 -8.14 7.26
C LYS A 176 -0.02 -9.65 7.35
N ASN A 177 1.00 -10.37 6.97
CA ASN A 177 1.05 -11.83 7.04
C ASN A 177 2.22 -12.26 7.91
N LYS A 178 1.97 -13.19 8.85
CA LYS A 178 3.01 -13.86 9.63
C LYS A 178 2.88 -15.35 9.41
N ILE A 179 3.95 -15.95 8.93
CA ILE A 179 3.98 -17.37 8.59
C ILE A 179 5.07 -18.03 9.42
N THR A 180 4.70 -19.04 10.17
CA THR A 180 5.63 -19.90 10.93
C THR A 180 5.53 -21.30 10.36
N ASN A 181 6.66 -21.88 9.97
CA ASN A 181 6.71 -23.25 9.48
C ASN A 181 7.77 -24.05 10.26
N ILE A 182 7.43 -25.28 10.63
CA ILE A 182 8.33 -26.26 11.24
C ILE A 182 8.22 -27.52 10.41
N THR A 183 9.36 -28.00 9.90
CA THR A 183 9.44 -29.25 9.14
C THR A 183 10.51 -30.13 9.74
N ASP A 184 10.18 -31.38 10.02
CA ASP A 184 11.11 -32.41 10.52
C ASP A 184 11.14 -33.58 9.55
N ASN A 185 12.31 -33.92 9.06
CA ASN A 185 12.55 -35.02 8.12
C ASN A 185 13.52 -36.02 8.74
N PHE A 186 13.05 -37.23 9.01
CA PHE A 186 13.86 -38.35 9.48
C PHE A 186 14.20 -39.25 8.33
N THR A 187 15.47 -39.59 8.17
CA THR A 187 15.97 -40.46 7.10
C THR A 187 16.69 -41.67 7.66
N PHE A 188 16.34 -42.85 7.14
CA PHE A 188 16.97 -44.13 7.46
C PHE A 188 17.59 -44.76 6.21
N PHE A 189 18.85 -45.17 6.32
CA PHE A 189 19.59 -45.83 5.26
C PHE A 189 19.74 -47.31 5.58
N THR A 190 19.30 -48.19 4.65
CA THR A 190 19.39 -49.65 4.81
C THR A 190 19.68 -50.30 3.48
N GLY A 191 20.81 -51.00 3.38
CA GLY A 191 21.28 -51.58 2.11
C GLY A 191 21.39 -50.49 1.03
N ASN A 192 20.71 -50.71 -0.09
CA ASN A 192 20.64 -49.76 -1.20
C ASN A 192 19.44 -48.79 -1.12
N HIS A 193 18.71 -48.77 -0.01
CA HIS A 193 17.51 -47.97 0.17
C HIS A 193 17.74 -46.78 1.11
N LYS A 194 17.15 -45.64 0.72
CA LYS A 194 17.01 -44.45 1.54
C LYS A 194 15.52 -44.21 1.79
N LEU A 195 15.09 -44.33 3.03
CA LEU A 195 13.71 -44.13 3.46
C LEU A 195 13.65 -42.82 4.20
N THR A 196 12.75 -41.90 3.81
CA THR A 196 12.54 -40.61 4.49
C THR A 196 11.06 -40.49 4.87
N ALA A 197 10.81 -40.18 6.14
CA ALA A 197 9.50 -39.79 6.66
C ALA A 197 9.61 -38.42 7.30
N GLY A 198 8.62 -37.59 7.10
CA GLY A 198 8.64 -36.21 7.64
C GLY A 198 7.27 -35.72 8.03
N LEU A 199 7.27 -34.67 8.84
CA LEU A 199 6.10 -33.93 9.26
C LEU A 199 6.38 -32.45 9.03
N SER A 200 5.36 -31.71 8.55
CA SER A 200 5.40 -30.27 8.45
C SER A 200 4.18 -29.66 9.13
N TYR A 201 4.40 -28.60 9.90
CA TYR A 201 3.38 -27.80 10.53
C TYR A 201 3.55 -26.36 10.07
N GLU A 202 2.47 -25.74 9.60
CA GLU A 202 2.45 -24.33 9.21
C GLU A 202 1.33 -23.61 9.98
N HIS A 203 1.66 -22.45 10.53
CA HIS A 203 0.71 -21.52 11.11
C HIS A 203 0.81 -20.20 10.39
N GLN A 204 -0.30 -19.74 9.84
CA GLN A 204 -0.40 -18.45 9.15
C GLN A 204 -1.39 -17.54 9.87
N PHE A 205 -0.94 -16.31 10.16
CA PHE A 205 -1.78 -15.20 10.55
C PHE A 205 -1.85 -14.22 9.38
N ALA A 206 -3.06 -13.88 8.95
CA ALA A 206 -3.30 -12.90 7.89
C ALA A 206 -4.23 -11.80 8.40
N ASN A 207 -3.83 -10.54 8.19
CA ASN A 207 -4.65 -9.37 8.42
C ASN A 207 -4.63 -8.54 7.13
N ASN A 208 -5.81 -8.27 6.58
CA ASN A 208 -5.98 -7.46 5.38
C ASN A 208 -7.02 -6.38 5.67
N ALA A 209 -6.58 -5.13 5.59
CA ALA A 209 -7.43 -3.97 5.74
C ALA A 209 -7.58 -3.26 4.40
N TYR A 210 -8.78 -2.84 4.07
CA TYR A 210 -9.09 -2.06 2.87
C TYR A 210 -10.30 -1.18 3.09
N MET A 211 -10.14 0.11 2.89
CA MET A 211 -11.22 1.08 3.01
C MET A 211 -11.09 2.14 1.90
N ARG A 212 -11.92 2.01 0.87
CA ARG A 212 -12.02 3.04 -0.16
C ARG A 212 -12.81 4.23 0.38
N ASN A 213 -12.40 5.45 0.04
CA ASN A 213 -13.07 6.68 0.48
C ASN A 213 -13.20 6.82 2.01
N GLY A 214 -12.28 6.21 2.79
CA GLY A 214 -12.38 6.23 4.25
C GLY A 214 -12.22 7.60 4.89
N THR A 215 -11.65 8.58 4.18
CA THR A 215 -11.57 9.99 4.58
C THR A 215 -12.65 10.86 3.94
N GLY A 216 -13.49 10.26 3.07
CA GLY A 216 -14.49 10.97 2.27
C GLY A 216 -13.97 11.33 0.87
N TYR A 217 -14.91 11.50 -0.04
CA TYR A 217 -14.68 11.93 -1.41
C TYR A 217 -15.71 12.99 -1.80
N TYR A 218 -15.26 14.05 -2.43
CA TYR A 218 -16.11 15.09 -2.99
C TYR A 218 -15.76 15.35 -4.45
N ARG A 219 -16.77 15.59 -5.28
CA ARG A 219 -16.61 16.01 -6.65
C ARG A 219 -17.37 17.30 -6.92
N TYR A 220 -16.67 18.28 -7.50
CA TYR A 220 -17.24 19.54 -7.93
C TYR A 220 -17.18 19.64 -9.44
N ASN A 221 -18.23 20.18 -10.07
CA ASN A 221 -18.32 20.26 -11.52
C ASN A 221 -17.35 21.28 -12.15
N SER A 222 -16.90 22.24 -11.37
CA SER A 222 -15.96 23.27 -11.81
C SER A 222 -15.11 23.83 -10.68
N LEU A 223 -14.07 24.57 -11.02
CA LEU A 223 -13.25 25.33 -10.09
C LEU A 223 -14.08 26.43 -9.38
N GLU A 224 -14.99 27.06 -10.10
CA GLU A 224 -15.86 28.11 -9.55
C GLU A 224 -16.79 27.53 -8.48
N ASP A 225 -17.41 26.36 -8.72
CA ASP A 225 -18.27 25.70 -7.73
C ASP A 225 -17.50 25.38 -6.46
N PHE A 226 -16.27 24.88 -6.59
CA PHE A 226 -15.44 24.59 -5.42
C PHE A 226 -15.07 25.84 -4.63
N LEU A 227 -14.60 26.89 -5.28
CA LEU A 227 -14.14 28.12 -4.62
C LEU A 227 -15.29 28.93 -4.01
N SER A 228 -16.48 28.91 -4.63
CA SER A 228 -17.67 29.59 -4.11
C SER A 228 -18.32 28.85 -2.94
N GLY A 229 -17.93 27.58 -2.70
CA GLY A 229 -18.55 26.71 -1.69
C GLY A 229 -19.93 26.21 -2.11
N ALA A 230 -20.17 26.05 -3.41
CA ALA A 230 -21.36 25.38 -3.93
C ALA A 230 -21.47 23.95 -3.40
N ALA A 231 -22.66 23.37 -3.45
CA ALA A 231 -22.84 21.96 -3.11
C ALA A 231 -22.03 21.09 -4.07
N PRO A 232 -21.31 20.04 -3.58
CA PRO A 232 -20.63 19.10 -4.45
C PRO A 232 -21.62 18.35 -5.32
N GLU A 233 -21.21 18.00 -6.52
CA GLU A 233 -22.04 17.18 -7.42
C GLU A 233 -22.20 15.76 -6.88
N SER A 234 -21.15 15.22 -6.21
CA SER A 234 -21.25 13.94 -5.52
C SER A 234 -20.39 13.89 -4.26
N PHE A 235 -20.82 13.02 -3.34
CA PHE A 235 -20.13 12.71 -2.10
C PHE A 235 -20.14 11.20 -1.87
N ALA A 236 -19.02 10.65 -1.41
CA ALA A 236 -18.91 9.27 -0.98
C ALA A 236 -18.09 9.15 0.30
N LEU A 237 -18.54 8.29 1.19
CA LEU A 237 -17.84 7.93 2.43
C LEU A 237 -18.08 6.46 2.74
N THR A 238 -17.00 5.74 3.04
CA THR A 238 -17.10 4.38 3.59
C THR A 238 -17.03 4.44 5.10
N TYR A 239 -17.96 3.77 5.76
CA TYR A 239 -18.02 3.66 7.22
C TYR A 239 -18.48 2.27 7.63
N GLY A 240 -18.20 1.87 8.89
CA GLY A 240 -18.60 0.57 9.40
C GLY A 240 -20.07 0.49 9.80
N PHE A 241 -20.67 -0.68 9.65
CA PHE A 241 -22.09 -0.92 9.94
C PHE A 241 -22.44 -1.11 11.41
N ASN A 242 -21.48 -1.30 12.29
CA ASN A 242 -21.73 -1.71 13.68
C ASN A 242 -22.23 -0.60 14.62
N GLY A 243 -22.81 0.47 14.11
CA GLY A 243 -23.31 1.58 14.93
C GLY A 243 -22.24 2.33 15.71
N VAL A 244 -20.97 2.06 15.44
CA VAL A 244 -19.83 2.70 16.08
C VAL A 244 -19.54 3.97 15.31
N ALA A 245 -19.62 5.10 16.00
CA ALA A 245 -19.37 6.43 15.44
C ALA A 245 -17.91 6.62 14.96
N ASN A 246 -17.03 5.66 15.21
CA ASN A 246 -15.63 5.71 14.82
C ASN A 246 -15.35 4.67 13.72
N PRO A 247 -15.07 5.11 12.47
CA PRO A 247 -14.69 4.21 11.38
C PRO A 247 -13.51 3.30 11.71
N ASN A 248 -12.61 3.74 12.59
CA ASN A 248 -11.47 2.97 13.02
C ASN A 248 -11.81 1.82 13.99
N ALA A 249 -13.03 1.77 14.52
CA ALA A 249 -13.47 0.72 15.43
C ALA A 249 -14.00 -0.53 14.68
N CYS A 250 -14.01 -0.50 13.35
CA CYS A 250 -14.42 -1.62 12.50
C CYS A 250 -13.21 -2.43 12.00
N LEU A 251 -12.03 -2.22 12.58
CA LEU A 251 -10.77 -2.83 12.15
C LEU A 251 -10.13 -3.63 13.27
#